data_32113c93a9a5ef5e79d988bfec9cc220
#
_entry.id   32113c93a9a5ef5e79d988bfec9cc220
#
_cell.length_a   1.000
_cell.length_b   1.000
_cell.length_c   1.000
_cell.angle_alpha   90.00
_cell.angle_beta   90.00
_cell.angle_gamma   90.00
#
_symmetry.space_group_name_H-M   'P 1'
#
loop_
_entity.id
_entity.type
_entity.pdbx_description
1 polymer ?
#
loop_
_entity_poly.entity_id
_entity_poly.type
_entity_poly.pdbx_seq_one_letter_code
_entity_poly.pdbx_strand_id
1 'polypeptide(L)'
;MRKLKRWQIPLFAFAHFGPCMLSTIISVYLVDALQVAGFGSDVENWTFAAKTIVAVGLFSVLKAISSLMDGLVEVPVATFVQNLKTPWGRKRPAILVGTIVMTLSYVLFCFPLSLEENSVANSIYFGVLLTIFVSFFTLAINALFGTYAEITENDNDRILLTNIKAAFDTIQYSIAYALIPVFIGFGINIREIGLYFAPLAATILIAVALIKEDSTMPGAVKKYADDTTNVDDDEPVSMLEGVKWTLNSKAFRAWLVIHG
;
A
#
# COMPACT_ATOMS: atom_id res chain seq x y z
N MET A 1 -11.20 -3.13 19.58
CA MET A 1 -11.48 -3.87 18.32
C MET A 1 -11.77 -5.35 18.65
N ARG A 2 -12.67 -6.01 17.91
CA ARG A 2 -12.97 -7.43 18.15
C ARG A 2 -11.77 -8.28 17.75
N LYS A 3 -11.38 -9.23 18.62
CA LYS A 3 -10.25 -10.13 18.38
C LYS A 3 -10.58 -11.18 17.32
N LEU A 4 -9.60 -11.55 16.52
CA LEU A 4 -9.71 -12.61 15.52
C LEU A 4 -9.69 -13.99 16.19
N LYS A 5 -10.48 -14.90 15.64
CA LYS A 5 -10.31 -16.33 15.95
C LYS A 5 -9.04 -16.83 15.25
N ARG A 6 -8.35 -17.79 15.86
CA ARG A 6 -7.05 -18.28 15.37
C ARG A 6 -7.07 -18.76 13.90
N TRP A 7 -8.17 -19.35 13.44
CA TRP A 7 -8.34 -19.76 12.04
C TRP A 7 -8.49 -18.59 11.06
N GLN A 8 -8.86 -17.39 11.55
CA GLN A 8 -9.00 -16.18 10.72
C GLN A 8 -7.65 -15.47 10.51
N ILE A 9 -6.63 -15.79 11.31
CA ILE A 9 -5.31 -15.16 11.24
C ILE A 9 -4.66 -15.34 9.86
N PRO A 10 -4.60 -16.56 9.28
CA PRO A 10 -4.04 -16.72 7.93
C PRO A 10 -4.82 -15.96 6.86
N LEU A 11 -6.15 -15.94 6.97
CA LEU A 11 -7.01 -15.23 6.03
C LEU A 11 -6.81 -13.72 6.11
N PHE A 12 -6.66 -13.19 7.33
CA PHE A 12 -6.35 -11.78 7.55
C PHE A 12 -4.94 -11.42 7.08
N ALA A 13 -3.96 -12.29 7.31
CA ALA A 13 -2.60 -12.12 6.81
C ALA A 13 -2.54 -12.09 5.27
N PHE A 14 -3.42 -12.85 4.59
CA PHE A 14 -3.49 -12.85 3.13
C PHE A 14 -4.05 -11.54 2.54
N ALA A 15 -4.74 -10.74 3.32
CA ALA A 15 -5.41 -9.54 2.82
C ALA A 15 -4.45 -8.52 2.17
N HIS A 16 -3.20 -8.41 2.63
CA HIS A 16 -2.21 -7.48 2.04
C HIS A 16 -1.59 -7.98 0.74
N PHE A 17 -1.76 -9.27 0.41
CA PHE A 17 -1.10 -9.92 -0.73
C PHE A 17 -1.33 -9.19 -2.05
N GLY A 18 -2.58 -8.89 -2.39
CA GLY A 18 -2.91 -8.23 -3.65
C GLY A 18 -2.36 -6.80 -3.77
N PRO A 19 -2.61 -5.91 -2.81
CA PRO A 19 -2.00 -4.58 -2.81
C PRO A 19 -0.48 -4.59 -2.95
N CYS A 20 0.21 -5.46 -2.20
CA CYS A 20 1.66 -5.59 -2.31
C CYS A 20 2.10 -6.15 -3.67
N MET A 21 1.31 -7.07 -4.26
CA MET A 21 1.56 -7.55 -5.61
C MET A 21 1.50 -6.43 -6.65
N LEU A 22 0.47 -5.57 -6.59
CA LEU A 22 0.36 -4.41 -7.46
C LEU A 22 1.52 -3.43 -7.26
N SER A 23 1.91 -3.19 -6.01
CA SER A 23 3.06 -2.34 -5.68
C SER A 23 4.37 -2.88 -6.28
N THR A 24 4.59 -4.19 -6.22
CA THR A 24 5.75 -4.83 -6.85
C THR A 24 5.71 -4.70 -8.36
N ILE A 25 4.56 -4.95 -8.98
CA ILE A 25 4.43 -4.89 -10.45
C ILE A 25 4.66 -3.47 -10.96
N ILE A 26 4.06 -2.46 -10.33
CA ILE A 26 4.24 -1.07 -10.79
C ILE A 26 5.68 -0.61 -10.59
N SER A 27 6.29 -0.91 -9.44
CA SER A 27 7.63 -0.43 -9.08
C SER A 27 8.75 -1.11 -9.85
N VAL A 28 8.62 -2.42 -10.11
CA VAL A 28 9.67 -3.22 -10.73
C VAL A 28 9.52 -3.32 -12.24
N TYR A 29 8.28 -3.35 -12.74
CA TYR A 29 8.04 -3.64 -14.16
C TYR A 29 7.41 -2.47 -14.91
N LEU A 30 6.26 -1.94 -14.46
CA LEU A 30 5.53 -0.95 -15.24
C LEU A 30 6.25 0.39 -15.35
N VAL A 31 6.95 0.82 -14.31
CA VAL A 31 7.75 2.06 -14.32
C VAL A 31 8.93 1.93 -15.29
N ASP A 32 9.61 0.81 -15.30
CA ASP A 32 10.75 0.58 -16.20
C ASP A 32 10.29 0.32 -17.65
N ALA A 33 9.10 -0.24 -17.85
CA ALA A 33 8.50 -0.48 -19.15
C ALA A 33 8.14 0.80 -19.93
N LEU A 34 8.18 1.97 -19.30
CA LEU A 34 7.98 3.27 -19.97
C LEU A 34 9.15 3.69 -20.86
N GLN A 35 10.30 3.01 -20.73
CA GLN A 35 11.54 3.34 -21.43
C GLN A 35 12.23 2.08 -21.96
N VAL A 36 12.96 2.21 -23.05
CA VAL A 36 13.68 1.10 -23.69
C VAL A 36 15.07 0.88 -23.06
N ALA A 37 15.58 1.86 -22.32
CA ALA A 37 16.91 1.80 -21.72
C ALA A 37 17.03 0.60 -20.75
N GLY A 38 18.00 -0.28 -20.97
CA GLY A 38 18.25 -1.45 -20.14
C GLY A 38 17.64 -2.76 -20.65
N PHE A 39 16.77 -2.73 -21.63
CA PHE A 39 16.26 -3.92 -22.29
C PHE A 39 17.13 -4.30 -23.50
N GLY A 40 17.33 -5.58 -23.70
CA GLY A 40 18.05 -6.11 -24.86
C GLY A 40 17.23 -6.07 -26.15
N SER A 41 17.44 -7.03 -27.06
CA SER A 41 16.78 -7.08 -28.37
C SER A 41 15.27 -7.37 -28.32
N ASP A 42 14.76 -7.91 -27.19
CA ASP A 42 13.36 -8.37 -27.06
C ASP A 42 12.53 -7.38 -26.25
N VAL A 43 12.45 -6.15 -26.75
CA VAL A 43 11.80 -5.03 -26.03
C VAL A 43 10.29 -4.93 -26.25
N GLU A 44 9.74 -5.62 -27.25
CA GLU A 44 8.34 -5.39 -27.69
C GLU A 44 7.34 -5.67 -26.59
N ASN A 45 7.46 -6.77 -25.86
CA ASN A 45 6.54 -7.15 -24.81
C ASN A 45 6.95 -6.64 -23.41
N TRP A 46 8.22 -6.30 -23.22
CA TRP A 46 8.74 -5.72 -21.98
C TRP A 46 8.47 -4.24 -21.81
N THR A 47 8.11 -3.56 -22.89
CA THR A 47 7.85 -2.12 -22.88
C THR A 47 6.43 -1.83 -23.34
N PHE A 48 5.97 -0.61 -23.08
CA PHE A 48 4.61 -0.20 -23.49
C PHE A 48 4.43 -0.10 -25.00
N ALA A 49 5.48 0.21 -25.74
CA ALA A 49 5.38 0.48 -27.17
C ALA A 49 6.70 0.26 -27.93
N ALA A 50 7.59 -0.61 -27.46
CA ALA A 50 8.93 -0.83 -28.03
C ALA A 50 9.77 0.46 -28.23
N LYS A 51 9.43 1.52 -27.50
CA LYS A 51 10.10 2.83 -27.52
C LYS A 51 9.92 3.56 -26.20
N THR A 52 10.76 4.56 -25.95
CA THR A 52 10.68 5.40 -24.75
C THR A 52 9.58 6.43 -24.89
N ILE A 53 8.47 6.25 -24.19
CA ILE A 53 7.28 7.09 -24.28
C ILE A 53 7.25 8.23 -23.25
N VAL A 54 8.28 8.39 -22.43
CA VAL A 54 8.42 9.44 -21.43
C VAL A 54 9.69 10.25 -21.67
N ALA A 55 9.68 11.53 -21.32
CA ALA A 55 10.90 12.36 -21.25
C ALA A 55 11.68 11.92 -19.99
N VAL A 56 12.70 11.06 -20.18
CA VAL A 56 13.38 10.31 -19.11
C VAL A 56 13.85 11.21 -17.97
N GLY A 57 14.49 12.36 -18.28
CA GLY A 57 14.98 13.29 -17.25
C GLY A 57 13.87 13.85 -16.39
N LEU A 58 12.75 14.29 -16.99
CA LEU A 58 11.59 14.80 -16.27
C LEU A 58 10.94 13.68 -15.44
N PHE A 59 10.75 12.50 -16.04
CA PHE A 59 10.12 11.37 -15.34
C PHE A 59 10.96 10.89 -14.17
N SER A 60 12.29 10.87 -14.27
CA SER A 60 13.19 10.52 -13.17
C SER A 60 13.06 11.47 -11.98
N VAL A 61 12.92 12.78 -12.24
CA VAL A 61 12.66 13.78 -11.18
C VAL A 61 11.29 13.52 -10.53
N LEU A 62 10.25 13.27 -11.32
CA LEU A 62 8.92 12.97 -10.79
C LEU A 62 8.88 11.66 -10.00
N LYS A 63 9.61 10.62 -10.45
CA LYS A 63 9.79 9.37 -9.69
C LYS A 63 10.48 9.62 -8.35
N ALA A 64 11.52 10.44 -8.33
CA ALA A 64 12.20 10.82 -7.08
C ALA A 64 11.26 11.58 -6.13
N ILE A 65 10.45 12.51 -6.66
CA ILE A 65 9.41 13.21 -5.87
C ILE A 65 8.41 12.20 -5.30
N SER A 66 7.93 11.25 -6.10
CA SER A 66 7.01 10.20 -5.63
C SER A 66 7.60 9.38 -4.48
N SER A 67 8.89 9.02 -4.56
CA SER A 67 9.59 8.30 -3.48
C SER A 67 9.74 9.15 -2.22
N LEU A 68 10.01 10.45 -2.35
CA LEU A 68 10.04 11.37 -1.22
C LEU A 68 8.64 11.52 -0.59
N MET A 69 7.60 11.60 -1.41
CA MET A 69 6.22 11.69 -0.93
C MET A 69 5.81 10.45 -0.15
N ASP A 70 6.29 9.25 -0.52
CA ASP A 70 6.03 8.02 0.23
C ASP A 70 6.46 8.16 1.69
N GLY A 71 7.69 8.52 1.94
CA GLY A 71 8.19 8.73 3.30
C GLY A 71 7.54 9.91 4.03
N LEU A 72 7.22 11.00 3.33
CA LEU A 72 6.61 12.18 3.93
C LEU A 72 5.13 11.97 4.29
N VAL A 73 4.42 11.15 3.52
CA VAL A 73 2.97 10.91 3.68
C VAL A 73 2.67 9.95 4.85
N GLU A 74 3.61 9.11 5.28
CA GLU A 74 3.37 8.12 6.35
C GLU A 74 2.84 8.75 7.64
N VAL A 75 3.48 9.80 8.14
CA VAL A 75 3.09 10.45 9.41
C VAL A 75 1.75 11.19 9.31
N PRO A 76 1.51 12.06 8.29
CA PRO A 76 0.20 12.66 8.06
C PRO A 76 -0.93 11.64 7.92
N VAL A 77 -0.68 10.57 7.17
CA VAL A 77 -1.66 9.49 6.95
C VAL A 77 -1.99 8.77 8.25
N ALA A 78 -1.00 8.40 9.06
CA ALA A 78 -1.23 7.76 10.34
C ALA A 78 -2.08 8.65 11.26
N THR A 79 -1.77 9.95 11.33
CA THR A 79 -2.54 10.93 12.11
C THR A 79 -3.96 11.12 11.57
N PHE A 80 -4.10 11.19 10.24
CA PHE A 80 -5.41 11.28 9.59
C PHE A 80 -6.30 10.07 9.92
N VAL A 81 -5.76 8.85 9.80
CA VAL A 81 -6.50 7.60 10.11
C VAL A 81 -6.91 7.56 11.58
N GLN A 82 -6.05 7.98 12.50
CA GLN A 82 -6.36 8.02 13.93
C GLN A 82 -7.49 8.99 14.26
N ASN A 83 -7.57 10.12 13.57
CA ASN A 83 -8.56 11.16 13.78
C ASN A 83 -9.87 10.95 12.98
N LEU A 84 -9.93 9.94 12.12
CA LEU A 84 -11.14 9.62 11.35
C LEU A 84 -12.26 9.15 12.30
N LYS A 85 -13.43 9.81 12.21
CA LYS A 85 -14.64 9.44 12.95
C LYS A 85 -15.75 9.11 11.97
N THR A 86 -15.92 7.83 11.66
CA THR A 86 -16.98 7.38 10.74
C THR A 86 -17.86 6.31 11.38
N PRO A 87 -19.11 6.12 10.88
CA PRO A 87 -20.00 5.07 11.38
C PRO A 87 -19.40 3.64 11.22
N TRP A 88 -18.40 3.47 10.34
CA TRP A 88 -17.76 2.19 10.06
C TRP A 88 -16.42 1.99 10.81
N GLY A 89 -16.10 2.91 11.71
CA GLY A 89 -14.83 2.96 12.41
C GLY A 89 -13.81 3.89 11.74
N ARG A 90 -12.55 3.79 12.15
CA ARG A 90 -11.45 4.63 11.65
C ARG A 90 -10.69 3.98 10.50
N LYS A 91 -10.34 2.71 10.64
CA LYS A 91 -9.41 1.99 9.75
C LYS A 91 -10.08 1.41 8.51
N ARG A 92 -11.31 0.88 8.65
CA ARG A 92 -12.05 0.30 7.51
C ARG A 92 -12.24 1.27 6.35
N PRO A 93 -12.75 2.51 6.55
CA PRO A 93 -12.91 3.45 5.45
C PRO A 93 -11.55 3.89 4.86
N ALA A 94 -10.50 4.05 5.68
CA ALA A 94 -9.16 4.37 5.19
C ALA A 94 -8.61 3.27 4.28
N ILE A 95 -8.76 1.99 4.67
CA ILE A 95 -8.37 0.84 3.83
C ILE A 95 -9.16 0.83 2.52
N LEU A 96 -10.48 1.04 2.56
CA LEU A 96 -11.33 1.03 1.36
C LEU A 96 -10.97 2.15 0.39
N VAL A 97 -10.92 3.40 0.88
CA VAL A 97 -10.60 4.56 0.04
C VAL A 97 -9.19 4.42 -0.53
N GLY A 98 -8.22 4.05 0.31
CA GLY A 98 -6.84 3.80 -0.13
C GLY A 98 -6.80 2.77 -1.24
N THR A 99 -7.48 1.64 -1.07
CA THR A 99 -7.50 0.56 -2.06
C THR A 99 -8.16 0.96 -3.37
N ILE A 100 -9.30 1.64 -3.31
CA ILE A 100 -10.02 2.08 -4.53
C ILE A 100 -9.14 3.04 -5.34
N VAL A 101 -8.60 4.07 -4.69
CA VAL A 101 -7.82 5.09 -5.39
C VAL A 101 -6.50 4.54 -5.91
N MET A 102 -5.77 3.72 -5.12
CA MET A 102 -4.54 3.10 -5.61
C MET A 102 -4.80 2.16 -6.78
N THR A 103 -5.90 1.37 -6.74
CA THR A 103 -6.24 0.44 -7.84
C THR A 103 -6.62 1.19 -9.10
N LEU A 104 -7.38 2.29 -8.98
CA LEU A 104 -7.68 3.16 -10.13
C LEU A 104 -6.42 3.75 -10.73
N SER A 105 -5.51 4.28 -9.90
CA SER A 105 -4.23 4.83 -10.36
C SER A 105 -3.38 3.75 -11.05
N TYR A 106 -3.35 2.53 -10.51
CA TYR A 106 -2.65 1.40 -11.08
C TYR A 106 -3.22 1.01 -12.46
N VAL A 107 -4.55 0.90 -12.57
CA VAL A 107 -5.20 0.59 -13.85
C VAL A 107 -4.94 1.68 -14.88
N LEU A 108 -5.08 2.96 -14.49
CA LEU A 108 -4.79 4.08 -15.38
C LEU A 108 -3.32 4.11 -15.81
N PHE A 109 -2.39 3.69 -14.94
CA PHE A 109 -0.97 3.58 -15.28
C PHE A 109 -0.71 2.59 -16.42
N CYS A 110 -1.56 1.62 -16.66
CA CYS A 110 -1.45 0.71 -17.81
C CYS A 110 -1.87 1.36 -19.14
N PHE A 111 -2.41 2.59 -19.16
CA PHE A 111 -2.89 3.28 -20.35
C PHE A 111 -2.14 4.60 -20.58
N PRO A 112 -1.17 4.66 -21.50
CA PRO A 112 -0.49 5.90 -21.84
C PRO A 112 -1.44 6.88 -22.55
N LEU A 113 -1.23 8.19 -22.35
CA LEU A 113 -1.98 9.24 -23.07
C LEU A 113 -1.65 9.28 -24.56
N SER A 114 -0.38 9.08 -24.89
CA SER A 114 0.09 8.99 -26.26
C SER A 114 1.20 7.95 -26.40
N LEU A 115 1.44 7.49 -27.63
CA LEU A 115 2.55 6.60 -27.95
C LEU A 115 3.72 7.39 -28.61
N GLU A 116 3.78 8.69 -28.42
CA GLU A 116 4.89 9.52 -28.92
C GLU A 116 6.16 9.32 -28.09
N GLU A 117 7.31 9.38 -28.75
CA GLU A 117 8.59 9.29 -28.08
C GLU A 117 8.88 10.55 -27.26
N ASN A 118 9.51 10.36 -26.10
CA ASN A 118 9.93 11.45 -25.18
C ASN A 118 8.80 12.42 -24.81
N SER A 119 7.57 11.94 -24.68
CA SER A 119 6.39 12.75 -24.36
C SER A 119 6.47 13.34 -22.96
N VAL A 120 6.45 14.67 -22.88
CA VAL A 120 6.34 15.42 -21.61
C VAL A 120 4.99 15.17 -20.94
N ALA A 121 3.91 15.09 -21.74
CA ALA A 121 2.57 14.82 -21.23
C ALA A 121 2.49 13.46 -20.52
N ASN A 122 3.05 12.41 -21.12
CA ASN A 122 3.15 11.11 -20.48
C ASN A 122 3.99 11.15 -19.19
N SER A 123 5.11 11.88 -19.20
CA SER A 123 5.97 11.99 -18.02
C SER A 123 5.22 12.56 -16.82
N ILE A 124 4.47 13.64 -17.03
CA ILE A 124 3.64 14.26 -15.99
C ILE A 124 2.52 13.32 -15.56
N TYR A 125 1.83 12.72 -16.51
CA TYR A 125 0.72 11.79 -16.27
C TYR A 125 1.16 10.59 -15.40
N PHE A 126 2.21 9.89 -15.81
CA PHE A 126 2.72 8.74 -15.07
C PHE A 126 3.34 9.15 -13.72
N GLY A 127 4.01 10.29 -13.64
CA GLY A 127 4.54 10.81 -12.38
C GLY A 127 3.44 11.13 -11.37
N VAL A 128 2.35 11.76 -11.81
CA VAL A 128 1.18 12.05 -10.96
C VAL A 128 0.49 10.75 -10.53
N LEU A 129 0.24 9.82 -11.46
CA LEU A 129 -0.38 8.54 -11.13
C LEU A 129 0.46 7.72 -10.14
N LEU A 130 1.79 7.72 -10.31
CA LEU A 130 2.71 7.03 -9.40
C LEU A 130 2.63 7.64 -8.00
N THR A 131 2.63 8.97 -7.90
CA THR A 131 2.51 9.66 -6.60
C THR A 131 1.17 9.35 -5.92
N ILE A 132 0.06 9.36 -6.66
CA ILE A 132 -1.26 9.00 -6.15
C ILE A 132 -1.26 7.53 -5.70
N PHE A 133 -0.75 6.63 -6.54
CA PHE A 133 -0.68 5.20 -6.23
C PHE A 133 0.07 4.96 -4.91
N VAL A 134 1.28 5.49 -4.78
CA VAL A 134 2.13 5.30 -3.60
C VAL A 134 1.47 5.87 -2.35
N SER A 135 0.93 7.10 -2.41
CA SER A 135 0.28 7.75 -1.26
C SER A 135 -0.95 6.96 -0.76
N PHE A 136 -1.79 6.46 -1.66
CA PHE A 136 -2.98 5.72 -1.28
C PHE A 136 -2.70 4.25 -0.96
N PHE A 137 -1.65 3.66 -1.52
CA PHE A 137 -1.10 2.38 -1.08
C PHE A 137 -0.64 2.47 0.37
N THR A 138 0.15 3.48 0.70
CA THR A 138 0.63 3.76 2.07
C THR A 138 -0.53 3.97 3.03
N LEU A 139 -1.58 4.72 2.62
CA LEU A 139 -2.81 4.88 3.41
C LEU A 139 -3.48 3.53 3.72
N ALA A 140 -3.68 2.68 2.70
CA ALA A 140 -4.37 1.40 2.86
C ALA A 140 -3.57 0.42 3.73
N ILE A 141 -2.26 0.31 3.46
CA ILE A 141 -1.37 -0.66 4.11
C ILE A 141 -1.06 -0.25 5.54
N ASN A 142 -0.80 1.03 5.82
CA ASN A 142 -0.55 1.49 7.19
C ASN A 142 -1.81 1.39 8.05
N ALA A 143 -3.00 1.69 7.50
CA ALA A 143 -4.26 1.46 8.19
C ALA A 143 -4.47 -0.03 8.51
N LEU A 144 -4.10 -0.95 7.59
CA LEU A 144 -4.18 -2.39 7.78
C LEU A 144 -3.20 -2.86 8.85
N PHE A 145 -1.92 -2.52 8.74
CA PHE A 145 -0.88 -2.95 9.70
C PHE A 145 -1.10 -2.37 11.09
N GLY A 146 -1.61 -1.14 11.18
CA GLY A 146 -2.02 -0.55 12.44
C GLY A 146 -3.11 -1.33 13.19
N THR A 147 -3.81 -2.29 12.53
CA THR A 147 -4.78 -3.16 13.21
C THR A 147 -4.14 -4.38 13.89
N TYR A 148 -2.92 -4.77 13.50
CA TYR A 148 -2.30 -6.04 13.90
C TYR A 148 -2.22 -6.21 15.42
N ALA A 149 -1.81 -5.16 16.13
CA ALA A 149 -1.73 -5.17 17.59
C ALA A 149 -3.11 -5.21 18.26
N GLU A 150 -4.12 -4.61 17.65
CA GLU A 150 -5.46 -4.49 18.22
C GLU A 150 -6.35 -5.70 17.93
N ILE A 151 -6.10 -6.44 16.86
CA ILE A 151 -6.93 -7.55 16.38
C ILE A 151 -6.47 -8.92 16.90
N THR A 152 -5.23 -9.01 17.40
CA THR A 152 -4.68 -10.22 18.02
C THR A 152 -4.98 -10.27 19.51
N GLU A 153 -5.23 -11.46 20.06
CA GLU A 153 -5.60 -11.66 21.47
C GLU A 153 -4.36 -11.67 22.37
N ASN A 154 -3.28 -12.30 21.91
CA ASN A 154 -2.05 -12.50 22.64
C ASN A 154 -0.81 -12.37 21.74
N ASP A 155 0.37 -12.37 22.34
CA ASP A 155 1.63 -12.22 21.61
C ASP A 155 1.91 -13.40 20.67
N ASN A 156 1.49 -14.61 21.01
CA ASN A 156 1.65 -15.78 20.13
C ASN A 156 0.83 -15.63 18.84
N ASP A 157 -0.38 -15.10 18.91
CA ASP A 157 -1.21 -14.84 17.74
C ASP A 157 -0.66 -13.70 16.90
N ARG A 158 -0.03 -12.69 17.53
CA ARG A 158 0.67 -11.60 16.85
C ARG A 158 1.89 -12.13 16.09
N ILE A 159 2.70 -12.97 16.72
CA ILE A 159 3.85 -13.63 16.09
C ILE A 159 3.38 -14.51 14.92
N LEU A 160 2.32 -15.30 15.13
CA LEU A 160 1.75 -16.14 14.07
C LEU A 160 1.29 -15.30 12.87
N LEU A 161 0.57 -14.20 13.11
CA LEU A 161 0.11 -13.27 12.07
C LEU A 161 1.29 -12.70 11.27
N THR A 162 2.33 -12.25 11.96
CA THR A 162 3.52 -11.66 11.33
C THR A 162 4.30 -12.69 10.52
N ASN A 163 4.44 -13.92 11.03
CA ASN A 163 5.15 -14.99 10.32
C ASN A 163 4.40 -15.42 9.05
N ILE A 164 3.07 -15.56 9.12
CA ILE A 164 2.25 -15.89 7.96
C ILE A 164 2.27 -14.75 6.94
N LYS A 165 2.22 -13.49 7.41
CA LYS A 165 2.39 -12.32 6.53
C LYS A 165 3.73 -12.38 5.79
N ALA A 166 4.84 -12.64 6.48
CA ALA A 166 6.16 -12.73 5.88
C ALA A 166 6.26 -13.88 4.85
N ALA A 167 5.59 -15.00 5.10
CA ALA A 167 5.50 -16.08 4.13
C ALA A 167 4.73 -15.64 2.86
N PHE A 168 3.62 -14.91 3.01
CA PHE A 168 2.88 -14.35 1.87
C PHE A 168 3.68 -13.29 1.12
N ASP A 169 4.48 -12.46 1.80
CA ASP A 169 5.40 -11.52 1.14
C ASP A 169 6.39 -12.27 0.25
N THR A 170 7.00 -13.33 0.78
CA THR A 170 7.95 -14.15 0.01
C THR A 170 7.29 -14.81 -1.21
N ILE A 171 6.10 -15.38 -1.03
CA ILE A 171 5.32 -15.99 -2.11
C ILE A 171 4.95 -14.95 -3.16
N GLN A 172 4.49 -13.77 -2.74
CA GLN A 172 4.10 -12.68 -3.62
C GLN A 172 5.27 -12.20 -4.49
N TYR A 173 6.46 -11.98 -3.89
CA TYR A 173 7.65 -11.63 -4.64
C TYR A 173 8.06 -12.75 -5.61
N SER A 174 8.06 -14.00 -5.15
CA SER A 174 8.39 -15.14 -6.00
C SER A 174 7.46 -15.26 -7.21
N ILE A 175 6.17 -15.08 -7.01
CA ILE A 175 5.16 -15.07 -8.08
C ILE A 175 5.42 -13.91 -9.05
N ALA A 176 5.63 -12.70 -8.56
CA ALA A 176 5.88 -11.54 -9.41
C ALA A 176 7.12 -11.73 -10.29
N TYR A 177 8.25 -12.18 -9.71
CA TYR A 177 9.49 -12.37 -10.44
C TYR A 177 9.49 -13.60 -11.36
N ALA A 178 8.70 -14.63 -11.06
CA ALA A 178 8.64 -15.83 -11.89
C ALA A 178 7.60 -15.74 -13.00
N LEU A 179 6.37 -15.33 -12.70
CA LEU A 179 5.27 -15.38 -13.67
C LEU A 179 5.31 -14.28 -14.72
N ILE A 180 5.73 -13.05 -14.35
CA ILE A 180 5.74 -11.94 -15.30
C ILE A 180 6.67 -12.23 -16.50
N PRO A 181 7.94 -12.64 -16.33
CA PRO A 181 8.80 -13.03 -17.45
C PRO A 181 8.24 -14.19 -18.27
N VAL A 182 7.56 -15.16 -17.63
CA VAL A 182 6.93 -16.28 -18.33
C VAL A 182 5.78 -15.80 -19.23
N PHE A 183 4.92 -14.91 -18.74
CA PHE A 183 3.85 -14.35 -19.56
C PHE A 183 4.38 -13.51 -20.73
N ILE A 184 5.45 -12.73 -20.50
CA ILE A 184 6.13 -12.01 -21.57
C ILE A 184 6.72 -12.98 -22.60
N GLY A 185 7.30 -14.09 -22.17
CA GLY A 185 7.78 -15.16 -23.05
C GLY A 185 6.69 -15.83 -23.89
N PHE A 186 5.43 -15.78 -23.45
CA PHE A 186 4.27 -16.18 -24.25
C PHE A 186 3.77 -15.09 -25.21
N GLY A 187 4.44 -13.95 -25.30
CA GLY A 187 4.09 -12.85 -26.18
C GLY A 187 3.00 -11.90 -25.62
N ILE A 188 2.72 -11.99 -24.31
CA ILE A 188 1.77 -11.08 -23.65
C ILE A 188 2.51 -9.80 -23.27
N ASN A 189 1.97 -8.64 -23.64
CA ASN A 189 2.58 -7.36 -23.32
C ASN A 189 2.46 -7.05 -21.80
N ILE A 190 3.49 -6.42 -21.25
CA ILE A 190 3.58 -6.06 -19.82
C ILE A 190 2.38 -5.23 -19.33
N ARG A 191 1.76 -4.42 -20.17
CA ARG A 191 0.55 -3.64 -19.86
C ARG A 191 -0.65 -4.54 -19.60
N GLU A 192 -0.84 -5.58 -20.43
CA GLU A 192 -1.92 -6.55 -20.30
C GLU A 192 -1.70 -7.40 -19.03
N ILE A 193 -0.45 -7.82 -18.80
CA ILE A 193 -0.08 -8.51 -17.57
C ILE A 193 -0.44 -7.65 -16.35
N GLY A 194 -0.07 -6.36 -16.35
CA GLY A 194 -0.45 -5.43 -15.30
C GLY A 194 -1.96 -5.44 -15.04
N LEU A 195 -2.78 -5.37 -16.07
CA LEU A 195 -4.24 -5.40 -15.97
C LEU A 195 -4.77 -6.73 -15.42
N TYR A 196 -4.17 -7.88 -15.79
CA TYR A 196 -4.58 -9.18 -15.26
C TYR A 196 -4.38 -9.31 -13.75
N PHE A 197 -3.40 -8.62 -13.19
CA PHE A 197 -3.15 -8.61 -11.75
C PHE A 197 -3.99 -7.58 -10.97
N ALA A 198 -4.59 -6.59 -11.63
CA ALA A 198 -5.36 -5.54 -10.96
C ALA A 198 -6.48 -6.07 -10.02
N PRO A 199 -7.25 -7.12 -10.36
CA PRO A 199 -8.28 -7.66 -9.47
C PRO A 199 -7.76 -8.20 -8.13
N LEU A 200 -6.46 -8.51 -8.02
CA LEU A 200 -5.86 -8.97 -6.76
C LEU A 200 -5.93 -7.92 -5.66
N ALA A 201 -6.02 -6.63 -5.99
CA ALA A 201 -6.27 -5.59 -5.00
C ALA A 201 -7.47 -5.90 -4.09
N ALA A 202 -8.46 -6.63 -4.62
CA ALA A 202 -9.65 -7.00 -3.86
C ALA A 202 -9.39 -7.93 -2.67
N THR A 203 -8.21 -8.57 -2.57
CA THR A 203 -7.85 -9.40 -1.40
C THR A 203 -7.92 -8.61 -0.09
N ILE A 204 -7.66 -7.31 -0.11
CA ILE A 204 -7.71 -6.46 1.09
C ILE A 204 -9.13 -6.35 1.67
N LEU A 205 -10.17 -6.60 0.87
CA LEU A 205 -11.56 -6.61 1.33
C LEU A 205 -11.80 -7.69 2.40
N ILE A 206 -10.96 -8.73 2.41
CA ILE A 206 -10.96 -9.75 3.46
C ILE A 206 -10.69 -9.10 4.82
N ALA A 207 -9.68 -8.23 4.90
CA ALA A 207 -9.38 -7.50 6.13
C ALA A 207 -10.54 -6.57 6.52
N VAL A 208 -11.10 -5.83 5.55
CA VAL A 208 -12.25 -4.94 5.79
C VAL A 208 -13.44 -5.71 6.36
N ALA A 209 -13.68 -6.94 5.89
CA ALA A 209 -14.76 -7.78 6.39
C ALA A 209 -14.48 -8.33 7.81
N LEU A 210 -13.21 -8.62 8.12
CA LEU A 210 -12.82 -9.19 9.42
C LEU A 210 -12.63 -8.13 10.51
N ILE A 211 -12.22 -6.92 10.16
CA ILE A 211 -12.05 -5.81 11.10
C ILE A 211 -13.43 -5.38 11.64
N LYS A 212 -13.60 -5.40 12.96
CA LYS A 212 -14.78 -4.87 13.66
C LYS A 212 -14.34 -3.87 14.71
N GLU A 213 -14.62 -2.60 14.43
CA GLU A 213 -14.17 -1.45 15.24
C GLU A 213 -15.30 -0.96 16.14
N ASP A 214 -15.95 -1.85 16.88
CA ASP A 214 -17.12 -1.52 17.71
C ASP A 214 -16.81 -0.41 18.75
N SER A 215 -15.56 -0.32 19.22
CA SER A 215 -15.11 0.67 20.21
C SER A 215 -14.84 2.07 19.63
N THR A 216 -14.69 2.20 18.32
CA THR A 216 -14.35 3.47 17.65
C THR A 216 -15.53 4.09 16.89
N MET A 217 -16.68 3.42 16.91
CA MET A 217 -17.89 3.92 16.26
C MET A 217 -18.52 5.08 17.05
N PRO A 218 -19.08 6.09 16.38
CA PRO A 218 -19.85 7.12 17.04
C PRO A 218 -20.97 6.50 17.90
N GLY A 219 -20.98 6.78 19.20
CA GLY A 219 -21.93 6.22 20.17
C GLY A 219 -21.45 4.95 20.91
N ALA A 220 -20.35 4.32 20.52
CA ALA A 220 -19.78 3.18 21.25
C ALA A 220 -19.25 3.59 22.64
N VAL A 221 -18.77 4.82 22.78
CA VAL A 221 -18.27 5.40 24.04
C VAL A 221 -19.30 5.30 25.17
N LYS A 222 -20.62 5.41 24.87
CA LYS A 222 -21.66 5.28 25.89
C LYS A 222 -21.84 3.85 26.43
N LYS A 223 -21.42 2.83 25.70
CA LYS A 223 -21.63 1.43 26.06
C LYS A 223 -20.50 0.87 26.94
N TYR A 224 -19.33 1.51 26.92
CA TYR A 224 -18.14 1.09 27.68
C TYR A 224 -17.78 2.05 28.80
N ALA A 225 -18.47 3.20 28.92
CA ALA A 225 -18.25 4.18 29.99
C ALA A 225 -18.72 3.70 31.39
N ASP A 226 -19.38 2.54 31.48
CA ASP A 226 -19.80 1.93 32.75
C ASP A 226 -18.72 1.01 33.36
N ASP A 227 -17.66 0.68 32.64
CA ASP A 227 -16.50 -0.02 33.17
C ASP A 227 -15.38 0.98 33.48
N THR A 228 -15.27 1.29 34.78
CA THR A 228 -14.37 2.22 35.41
C THR A 228 -12.89 1.98 35.09
N THR A 229 -12.42 2.39 33.95
CA THR A 229 -11.03 2.73 33.73
C THR A 229 -10.97 3.81 32.66
N ASN A 230 -10.53 4.98 33.08
CA ASN A 230 -10.09 6.12 32.29
C ASN A 230 -9.88 5.79 30.79
N VAL A 231 -10.96 5.83 30.03
CA VAL A 231 -10.84 6.09 28.59
C VAL A 231 -10.46 7.56 28.55
N ASP A 232 -9.17 7.84 28.45
CA ASP A 232 -8.69 9.13 28.08
C ASP A 232 -9.52 9.53 26.86
N ASP A 233 -10.29 10.62 26.98
CA ASP A 233 -10.85 11.27 25.82
C ASP A 233 -9.70 11.45 24.85
N ASP A 234 -9.72 10.65 23.75
CA ASP A 234 -8.69 10.71 22.73
C ASP A 234 -8.69 12.16 22.18
N GLU A 235 -7.94 13.03 22.83
CA GLU A 235 -7.66 14.36 22.30
C GLU A 235 -7.01 14.13 20.93
N PRO A 236 -7.42 14.89 19.91
CA PRO A 236 -6.89 14.73 18.57
C PRO A 236 -5.37 14.93 18.64
N VAL A 237 -4.64 13.83 18.43
CA VAL A 237 -3.17 13.85 18.47
C VAL A 237 -2.66 14.81 17.41
N SER A 238 -1.99 15.87 17.84
CA SER A 238 -1.33 16.81 16.94
C SER A 238 -0.23 16.07 16.19
N MET A 239 -0.15 16.27 14.87
CA MET A 239 0.90 15.68 14.02
C MET A 239 2.32 15.99 14.57
N LEU A 240 2.55 17.22 15.06
CA LEU A 240 3.83 17.63 15.63
C LEU A 240 4.14 16.91 16.95
N GLU A 241 3.14 16.65 17.76
CA GLU A 241 3.32 15.88 19.01
C GLU A 241 3.62 14.42 18.70
N GLY A 242 2.93 13.80 17.74
CA GLY A 242 3.23 12.43 17.30
C GLY A 242 4.68 12.28 16.83
N VAL A 243 5.16 13.21 16.00
CA VAL A 243 6.55 13.23 15.53
C VAL A 243 7.53 13.42 16.72
N LYS A 244 7.25 14.36 17.61
CA LYS A 244 8.09 14.63 18.79
C LYS A 244 8.18 13.41 19.72
N TRP A 245 7.07 12.73 19.95
CA TRP A 245 7.03 11.52 20.79
C TRP A 245 7.82 10.37 20.14
N THR A 246 7.65 10.18 18.83
CA THR A 246 8.37 9.15 18.07
C THR A 246 9.89 9.40 18.13
N LEU A 247 10.33 10.63 17.87
CA LEU A 247 11.74 10.99 17.92
C LEU A 247 12.34 10.95 19.34
N ASN A 248 11.54 11.17 20.39
CA ASN A 248 11.98 11.04 21.77
C ASN A 248 12.06 9.59 22.28
N SER A 249 11.44 8.65 21.57
CA SER A 249 11.50 7.23 21.94
C SER A 249 12.91 6.68 21.77
N LYS A 250 13.47 6.12 22.86
CA LYS A 250 14.79 5.46 22.83
C LYS A 250 14.82 4.28 21.87
N ALA A 251 13.71 3.51 21.81
CA ALA A 251 13.57 2.36 20.94
C ALA A 251 13.58 2.78 19.46
N PHE A 252 12.88 3.87 19.12
CA PHE A 252 12.85 4.38 17.76
C PHE A 252 14.21 4.93 17.30
N ARG A 253 14.89 5.66 18.18
CA ARG A 253 16.25 6.15 17.89
C ARG A 253 17.25 5.01 17.69
N ALA A 254 17.17 3.96 18.51
CA ALA A 254 18.00 2.76 18.33
C ALA A 254 17.69 2.06 17.01
N TRP A 255 16.41 1.97 16.63
CA TRP A 255 16.00 1.41 15.36
C TRP A 255 16.53 2.22 14.16
N LEU A 256 16.46 3.55 14.21
CA LEU A 256 17.05 4.43 13.18
C LEU A 256 18.55 4.24 13.00
N VAL A 257 19.30 4.01 14.08
CA VAL A 257 20.76 3.77 13.99
C VAL A 257 21.09 2.42 13.37
N ILE A 258 20.20 1.43 13.50
CA ILE A 258 20.41 0.07 12.98
C ILE A 258 20.02 -0.01 11.49
N HIS A 259 19.03 0.75 11.06
CA HIS A 259 18.41 0.63 9.72
C HIS A 259 18.61 1.86 8.81
N GLY A 260 19.10 2.97 9.32
CA GLY A 260 19.46 4.18 8.56
C GLY A 260 20.95 4.19 8.23
#